data_158da035586ec9ea177049dd480a42dd
#
_entry.id   158da035586ec9ea177049dd480a42dd
#
_cell.length_a   1.000
_cell.length_b   1.000
_cell.length_c   1.000
_cell.angle_alpha   90.00
_cell.angle_beta   90.00
_cell.angle_gamma   90.00
#
_symmetry.space_group_name_H-M   'P 1'
#
loop_
_entity.id
_entity.type
_entity.pdbx_description
1 polymer ?
#
loop_
_entity_poly.entity_id
_entity_poly.type
_entity_poly.pdbx_seq_one_letter_code
_entity_poly.pdbx_strand_id
1 'polypeptide(L)'
;MTQLYVGSYGDGILTAGEGITPAPSPSFLAAHPALPVLYAAGELGEGVLLSYATGGGLSETGRRTSGGDSPCHLAVHPSGTLLAAANYGDGVASLHHLDADGRFTGEPILLPHQGSGPHPDRQRGPHAHQCVFHGDVLHVSDLGTDEIRRYTLTGDALEPVRLAPGMGPRHLVFTPDGRVYVAGELDGTLRAYDADGWRELWQAPASAAAGVNFPAHVDAADGRLYILNRGPNTLSVFTADGDKLAELPSGGDWPRHFAIAGDTLWIANQNSGTVDAFTLAGGLPAPTGETIAVKSPACVLPV
;
A
#
# COMPACT_ATOMS: atom_id res chain seq x y z
N MET A 1 -7.81 18.18 14.41
CA MET A 1 -8.48 16.88 14.20
C MET A 1 -7.86 16.29 12.94
N THR A 2 -7.46 15.05 12.97
CA THR A 2 -6.92 14.32 11.82
C THR A 2 -8.01 14.17 10.75
N GLN A 3 -7.77 14.67 9.54
CA GLN A 3 -8.69 14.50 8.42
C GLN A 3 -8.48 13.11 7.83
N LEU A 4 -9.57 12.37 7.59
CA LEU A 4 -9.50 11.05 6.98
C LEU A 4 -9.97 11.11 5.52
N TYR A 5 -9.09 10.68 4.61
CA TYR A 5 -9.41 10.47 3.20
C TYR A 5 -9.53 8.97 2.91
N VAL A 6 -10.50 8.60 2.06
CA VAL A 6 -10.67 7.20 1.64
C VAL A 6 -10.66 7.14 0.11
N GLY A 7 -9.68 6.41 -0.40
CA GLY A 7 -9.61 6.03 -1.81
C GLY A 7 -10.45 4.78 -2.07
N SER A 8 -11.03 4.68 -3.26
CA SER A 8 -12.00 3.62 -3.57
C SER A 8 -11.98 3.20 -5.03
N TYR A 9 -12.51 2.02 -5.32
CA TYR A 9 -12.89 1.63 -6.70
C TYR A 9 -14.25 2.20 -7.11
N GLY A 10 -14.83 3.06 -6.26
CA GLY A 10 -16.10 3.74 -6.50
C GLY A 10 -15.94 5.06 -7.26
N ASP A 11 -16.79 6.01 -6.93
CA ASP A 11 -17.01 7.21 -7.75
C ASP A 11 -16.06 8.39 -7.39
N GLY A 12 -15.16 8.20 -6.41
CA GLY A 12 -14.27 9.28 -6.00
C GLY A 12 -13.56 9.04 -4.65
N ILE A 13 -12.94 10.11 -4.15
CA ILE A 13 -12.27 10.17 -2.87
C ILE A 13 -13.27 10.67 -1.83
N LEU A 14 -13.53 9.89 -0.78
CA LEU A 14 -14.30 10.37 0.35
C LEU A 14 -13.40 11.20 1.28
N THR A 15 -13.86 12.39 1.64
CA THR A 15 -13.34 13.19 2.77
C THR A 15 -14.31 13.01 3.93
N ALA A 16 -13.89 12.39 5.02
CA ALA A 16 -14.77 12.09 6.15
C ALA A 16 -15.37 13.39 6.73
N GLY A 17 -16.70 13.40 6.87
CA GLY A 17 -17.46 14.57 7.34
C GLY A 17 -17.76 15.63 6.28
N GLU A 18 -17.18 15.55 5.07
CA GLU A 18 -17.39 16.56 4.02
C GLU A 18 -18.12 15.99 2.78
N GLY A 19 -17.78 14.77 2.34
CA GLY A 19 -18.41 14.15 1.18
C GLY A 19 -17.42 13.54 0.19
N ILE A 20 -17.88 13.27 -1.04
CA ILE A 20 -17.10 12.60 -2.08
C ILE A 20 -16.68 13.62 -3.14
N THR A 21 -15.36 13.69 -3.40
CA THR A 21 -14.80 14.40 -4.56
C THR A 21 -14.69 13.41 -5.72
N PRO A 22 -15.35 13.66 -6.86
CA PRO A 22 -15.31 12.75 -8.01
C PRO A 22 -13.87 12.55 -8.52
N ALA A 23 -13.50 11.31 -8.73
CA ALA A 23 -12.20 10.91 -9.30
C ALA A 23 -12.34 9.51 -9.95
N PRO A 24 -11.59 9.22 -11.02
CA PRO A 24 -11.71 7.95 -11.73
C PRO A 24 -10.99 6.83 -10.97
N SER A 25 -11.75 5.95 -10.26
CA SER A 25 -11.23 4.78 -9.55
C SER A 25 -9.99 5.08 -8.67
N PRO A 26 -10.04 6.05 -7.73
CA PRO A 26 -8.88 6.48 -6.94
C PRO A 26 -8.55 5.44 -5.86
N SER A 27 -7.98 4.30 -6.26
CA SER A 27 -7.79 3.12 -5.39
C SER A 27 -6.68 3.31 -4.34
N PHE A 28 -5.73 4.21 -4.58
CA PHE A 28 -4.66 4.50 -3.63
C PHE A 28 -4.38 5.99 -3.50
N LEU A 29 -4.07 6.43 -2.28
CA LEU A 29 -3.82 7.83 -1.92
C LEU A 29 -2.47 7.97 -1.24
N ALA A 30 -1.78 9.09 -1.49
CA ALA A 30 -0.56 9.47 -0.79
C ALA A 30 -0.57 10.98 -0.51
N ALA A 31 -0.14 11.38 0.70
CA ALA A 31 0.02 12.79 1.04
C ALA A 31 1.43 13.27 0.71
N HIS A 32 1.56 14.55 0.33
CA HIS A 32 2.86 15.20 0.27
C HIS A 32 3.41 15.41 1.69
N PRO A 33 4.71 15.13 1.97
CA PRO A 33 5.24 15.15 3.33
C PRO A 33 5.25 16.52 4.01
N ALA A 34 5.18 17.63 3.24
CA ALA A 34 5.31 18.99 3.75
C ALA A 34 4.25 19.98 3.22
N LEU A 35 3.53 19.65 2.16
CA LEU A 35 2.56 20.54 1.53
C LEU A 35 1.13 19.99 1.72
N PRO A 36 0.11 20.86 1.70
CA PRO A 36 -1.29 20.45 1.72
C PRO A 36 -1.71 19.90 0.33
N VAL A 37 -1.05 18.84 -0.11
CA VAL A 37 -1.26 18.18 -1.41
C VAL A 37 -1.46 16.69 -1.20
N LEU A 38 -2.47 16.16 -1.85
CA LEU A 38 -2.81 14.74 -1.90
C LEU A 38 -2.70 14.24 -3.34
N TYR A 39 -2.15 13.04 -3.50
CA TYR A 39 -2.08 12.34 -4.79
C TYR A 39 -2.97 11.12 -4.77
N ALA A 40 -3.56 10.80 -5.92
CA ALA A 40 -4.40 9.62 -6.10
C ALA A 40 -3.98 8.83 -7.33
N ALA A 41 -3.97 7.50 -7.20
CA ALA A 41 -3.83 6.57 -8.31
C ALA A 41 -5.22 6.23 -8.86
N GLY A 42 -5.50 6.63 -10.08
CA GLY A 42 -6.68 6.20 -10.82
C GLY A 42 -6.41 4.86 -11.49
N GLU A 43 -6.88 3.78 -10.86
CA GLU A 43 -6.61 2.40 -11.26
C GLU A 43 -7.47 2.02 -12.47
N LEU A 44 -6.99 2.37 -13.64
CA LEU A 44 -7.60 2.16 -14.95
C LEU A 44 -6.60 1.50 -15.89
N GLY A 45 -7.07 0.90 -16.99
CA GLY A 45 -6.21 0.31 -18.03
C GLY A 45 -5.23 1.30 -18.67
N GLU A 46 -5.62 2.56 -18.82
CA GLU A 46 -4.70 3.68 -19.04
C GLU A 46 -4.60 4.43 -17.71
N GLY A 47 -3.56 4.08 -16.92
CA GLY A 47 -3.41 4.58 -15.56
C GLY A 47 -3.20 6.09 -15.49
N VAL A 48 -3.88 6.73 -14.52
CA VAL A 48 -3.79 8.17 -14.30
C VAL A 48 -3.35 8.48 -12.87
N LEU A 49 -2.50 9.49 -12.71
CA LEU A 49 -2.18 10.11 -11.43
C LEU A 49 -2.86 11.47 -11.36
N LEU A 50 -3.47 11.74 -10.20
CA LEU A 50 -4.13 13.02 -9.93
C LEU A 50 -3.48 13.68 -8.72
N SER A 51 -3.42 14.99 -8.71
CA SER A 51 -3.01 15.79 -7.55
C SER A 51 -4.11 16.72 -7.12
N TYR A 52 -4.25 16.91 -5.80
CA TYR A 52 -5.27 17.76 -5.19
C TYR A 52 -4.67 18.67 -4.14
N ALA A 53 -5.12 19.93 -4.08
CA ALA A 53 -4.94 20.77 -2.90
C ALA A 53 -5.95 20.35 -1.83
N THR A 54 -5.54 20.31 -0.53
CA THR A 54 -6.37 19.85 0.59
C THR A 54 -6.91 20.98 1.48
N GLY A 55 -6.53 22.23 1.24
CA GLY A 55 -6.97 23.38 2.03
C GLY A 55 -8.38 23.87 1.65
N GLY A 56 -9.42 23.44 2.41
CA GLY A 56 -10.81 23.83 2.15
C GLY A 56 -11.57 22.88 1.23
N GLY A 57 -11.33 21.57 1.38
CA GLY A 57 -11.83 20.49 0.54
C GLY A 57 -10.83 20.11 -0.55
N LEU A 58 -11.10 18.99 -1.26
CA LEU A 58 -10.22 18.54 -2.34
C LEU A 58 -10.49 19.29 -3.64
N SER A 59 -9.47 19.96 -4.18
CA SER A 59 -9.49 20.63 -5.48
C SER A 59 -8.40 20.06 -6.37
N GLU A 60 -8.77 19.46 -7.53
CA GLU A 60 -7.79 18.91 -8.48
C GLU A 60 -6.86 20.03 -8.99
N THR A 61 -5.55 19.81 -8.87
CA THR A 61 -4.50 20.74 -9.29
C THR A 61 -3.71 20.24 -10.48
N GLY A 62 -3.84 18.96 -10.82
CA GLY A 62 -3.19 18.38 -11.97
C GLY A 62 -3.49 16.90 -12.16
N ARG A 63 -3.24 16.43 -13.37
CA ARG A 63 -3.29 15.01 -13.74
C ARG A 63 -2.27 14.67 -14.80
N ARG A 64 -1.86 13.42 -14.83
CA ARG A 64 -0.96 12.87 -15.84
C ARG A 64 -1.11 11.36 -15.96
N THR A 65 -0.54 10.75 -16.99
CA THR A 65 -0.41 9.30 -17.05
C THR A 65 0.44 8.77 -15.89
N SER A 66 0.07 7.60 -15.36
CA SER A 66 0.92 6.88 -14.40
C SER A 66 2.15 6.26 -15.07
N GLY A 67 2.16 6.16 -16.40
CA GLY A 67 3.20 5.51 -17.18
C GLY A 67 3.01 4.00 -17.36
N GLY A 68 1.87 3.44 -16.91
CA GLY A 68 1.52 2.03 -17.04
C GLY A 68 0.03 1.77 -16.85
N ASP A 69 -0.32 0.49 -16.71
CA ASP A 69 -1.68 -0.02 -16.59
C ASP A 69 -2.02 -0.32 -15.13
N SER A 70 -3.20 0.13 -14.68
CA SER A 70 -3.76 -0.17 -13.36
C SER A 70 -2.83 0.22 -12.19
N PRO A 71 -2.50 1.52 -12.01
CA PRO A 71 -1.71 1.98 -10.88
C PRO A 71 -2.43 1.70 -9.56
N CYS A 72 -1.82 0.91 -8.68
CA CYS A 72 -2.44 0.43 -7.44
C CYS A 72 -1.74 0.91 -6.16
N HIS A 73 -0.61 1.61 -6.28
CA HIS A 73 0.12 2.17 -5.13
C HIS A 73 0.91 3.41 -5.50
N LEU A 74 1.00 4.35 -4.56
CA LEU A 74 1.80 5.57 -4.64
C LEU A 74 2.70 5.71 -3.41
N ALA A 75 3.89 6.26 -3.60
CA ALA A 75 4.74 6.73 -2.51
C ALA A 75 5.35 8.08 -2.88
N VAL A 76 5.33 9.02 -1.94
CA VAL A 76 6.07 10.29 -2.07
C VAL A 76 7.37 10.17 -1.31
N HIS A 77 8.49 10.51 -1.96
CA HIS A 77 9.79 10.54 -1.30
C HIS A 77 9.79 11.58 -0.17
N PRO A 78 10.46 11.35 0.98
CA PRO A 78 10.49 12.29 2.11
C PRO A 78 10.96 13.72 1.77
N SER A 79 11.76 13.89 0.69
CA SER A 79 12.13 15.23 0.20
C SER A 79 10.96 16.01 -0.42
N GLY A 80 9.84 15.36 -0.76
CA GLY A 80 8.72 15.96 -1.47
C GLY A 80 8.96 16.22 -2.97
N THR A 81 10.10 15.79 -3.54
CA THR A 81 10.47 16.11 -4.93
C THR A 81 10.19 14.99 -5.93
N LEU A 82 9.84 13.79 -5.43
CA LEU A 82 9.57 12.60 -6.26
C LEU A 82 8.33 11.87 -5.75
N LEU A 83 7.53 11.37 -6.68
CA LEU A 83 6.45 10.42 -6.44
C LEU A 83 6.73 9.16 -7.26
N ALA A 84 6.62 7.99 -6.63
CA ALA A 84 6.67 6.70 -7.30
C ALA A 84 5.27 6.10 -7.43
N ALA A 85 4.98 5.46 -8.57
CA ALA A 85 3.75 4.70 -8.78
C ALA A 85 4.08 3.25 -9.18
N ALA A 86 3.30 2.30 -8.66
CA ALA A 86 3.34 0.91 -9.05
C ALA A 86 2.12 0.60 -9.93
N ASN A 87 2.32 0.17 -11.16
CA ASN A 87 1.28 -0.20 -12.10
C ASN A 87 1.19 -1.74 -12.17
N TYR A 88 0.08 -2.26 -11.65
CA TYR A 88 -0.11 -3.70 -11.50
C TYR A 88 -0.32 -4.43 -12.83
N GLY A 89 -1.05 -3.79 -13.75
CA GLY A 89 -1.53 -4.45 -14.97
C GLY A 89 -0.41 -4.90 -15.90
N ASP A 90 0.64 -4.10 -16.03
CA ASP A 90 1.76 -4.34 -16.94
C ASP A 90 3.13 -4.49 -16.23
N GLY A 91 3.17 -4.35 -14.89
CA GLY A 91 4.39 -4.48 -14.10
C GLY A 91 5.38 -3.32 -14.30
N VAL A 92 4.91 -2.15 -14.67
CA VAL A 92 5.74 -0.95 -14.77
C VAL A 92 5.70 -0.17 -13.45
N ALA A 93 6.84 0.09 -12.84
CA ALA A 93 6.93 1.17 -11.87
C ALA A 93 7.31 2.48 -12.57
N SER A 94 7.01 3.62 -11.97
CA SER A 94 7.36 4.92 -12.54
C SER A 94 7.75 5.93 -11.47
N LEU A 95 8.67 6.85 -11.82
CA LEU A 95 9.07 7.98 -11.01
C LEU A 95 8.62 9.28 -11.67
N HIS A 96 8.02 10.15 -10.88
CA HIS A 96 7.49 11.44 -11.31
C HIS A 96 8.13 12.56 -10.49
N HIS A 97 8.75 13.53 -11.15
CA HIS A 97 9.28 14.72 -10.49
C HIS A 97 8.13 15.64 -10.04
N LEU A 98 8.30 16.23 -8.86
CA LEU A 98 7.42 17.21 -8.26
C LEU A 98 8.17 18.54 -8.11
N ASP A 99 7.49 19.66 -8.40
CA ASP A 99 8.02 21.01 -8.16
C ASP A 99 7.83 21.46 -6.69
N ALA A 100 8.22 22.68 -6.40
CA ALA A 100 8.11 23.26 -5.06
C ALA A 100 6.65 23.45 -4.57
N ASP A 101 5.68 23.38 -5.47
CA ASP A 101 4.24 23.44 -5.16
C ASP A 101 3.61 22.03 -5.11
N GLY A 102 4.40 20.96 -5.27
CA GLY A 102 3.96 19.57 -5.32
C GLY A 102 3.26 19.18 -6.63
N ARG A 103 3.46 19.96 -7.72
CA ARG A 103 2.90 19.64 -9.03
C ARG A 103 3.83 18.74 -9.83
N PHE A 104 3.24 17.88 -10.65
CA PHE A 104 4.02 17.06 -11.58
C PHE A 104 4.79 17.89 -12.61
N THR A 105 6.08 17.56 -12.80
CA THR A 105 6.95 18.20 -13.80
C THR A 105 7.68 17.19 -14.67
N GLY A 106 8.13 17.62 -15.83
CA GLY A 106 8.90 16.78 -16.77
C GLY A 106 8.15 15.52 -17.21
N GLU A 107 8.84 14.61 -17.88
CA GLU A 107 8.32 13.30 -18.24
C GLU A 107 8.60 12.27 -17.13
N PRO A 108 7.75 11.25 -16.93
CA PRO A 108 8.01 10.20 -15.99
C PRO A 108 9.21 9.33 -16.41
N ILE A 109 9.97 8.87 -15.44
CA ILE A 109 10.97 7.82 -15.65
C ILE A 109 10.25 6.48 -15.51
N LEU A 110 10.20 5.69 -16.60
CA LEU A 110 9.55 4.40 -16.61
C LEU A 110 10.53 3.30 -16.23
N LEU A 111 10.10 2.40 -15.36
CA LEU A 111 10.88 1.29 -14.78
C LEU A 111 10.16 -0.03 -15.09
N PRO A 112 10.20 -0.52 -16.35
CA PRO A 112 9.50 -1.73 -16.73
C PRO A 112 10.16 -2.96 -16.14
N HIS A 113 9.38 -3.84 -15.53
CA HIS A 113 9.83 -5.12 -15.04
C HIS A 113 9.72 -6.20 -16.11
N GLN A 114 10.45 -7.29 -15.92
CA GLN A 114 10.42 -8.49 -16.78
C GLN A 114 10.56 -9.73 -15.92
N GLY A 115 10.00 -10.85 -16.39
CA GLY A 115 10.07 -12.13 -15.71
C GLY A 115 8.68 -12.71 -15.44
N SER A 116 8.66 -13.81 -14.71
CA SER A 116 7.45 -14.52 -14.30
C SER A 116 7.77 -15.38 -13.09
N GLY A 117 6.74 -15.83 -12.37
CA GLY A 117 6.86 -16.75 -11.24
C GLY A 117 6.13 -18.07 -11.48
N PRO A 118 6.09 -18.96 -10.50
CA PRO A 118 5.55 -20.30 -10.65
C PRO A 118 4.01 -20.39 -10.64
N HIS A 119 3.31 -19.34 -10.15
CA HIS A 119 1.84 -19.38 -10.08
C HIS A 119 1.21 -19.25 -11.46
N PRO A 120 0.42 -20.25 -11.93
CA PRO A 120 0.02 -20.36 -13.35
C PRO A 120 -0.87 -19.21 -13.83
N ASP A 121 -1.62 -18.57 -12.94
CA ASP A 121 -2.56 -17.51 -13.31
C ASP A 121 -2.13 -16.12 -12.83
N ARG A 122 -1.40 -16.03 -11.72
CA ARG A 122 -1.07 -14.76 -11.08
C ARG A 122 0.37 -14.28 -11.33
N GLN A 123 1.22 -15.15 -11.95
CA GLN A 123 2.63 -14.83 -12.17
C GLN A 123 3.07 -15.14 -13.61
N ARG A 124 2.18 -14.94 -14.59
CA ARG A 124 2.52 -15.08 -16.02
C ARG A 124 3.43 -13.95 -16.53
N GLY A 125 3.46 -12.84 -15.82
CA GLY A 125 4.25 -11.66 -16.09
C GLY A 125 4.46 -10.86 -14.80
N PRO A 126 5.18 -9.74 -14.87
CA PRO A 126 5.41 -8.88 -13.73
C PRO A 126 4.13 -8.16 -13.30
N HIS A 127 4.02 -7.87 -12.00
CA HIS A 127 2.93 -7.13 -11.40
C HIS A 127 3.49 -6.25 -10.27
N ALA A 128 3.92 -5.02 -10.59
CA ALA A 128 4.37 -4.05 -9.61
C ALA A 128 3.21 -3.69 -8.68
N HIS A 129 3.37 -3.92 -7.36
CA HIS A 129 2.25 -3.78 -6.43
C HIS A 129 2.43 -2.69 -5.39
N GLN A 130 3.65 -2.45 -4.92
CA GLN A 130 3.93 -1.37 -3.96
C GLN A 130 5.27 -0.70 -4.26
N CYS A 131 5.32 0.61 -4.09
CA CYS A 131 6.52 1.43 -4.07
C CYS A 131 6.83 1.88 -2.65
N VAL A 132 8.08 1.73 -2.18
CA VAL A 132 8.54 2.20 -0.87
C VAL A 132 9.92 2.84 -1.02
N PHE A 133 10.07 4.08 -0.57
CA PHE A 133 11.39 4.70 -0.43
C PHE A 133 12.00 4.33 0.92
N HIS A 134 13.20 3.76 0.90
CA HIS A 134 14.02 3.54 2.08
C HIS A 134 15.40 4.16 1.86
N GLY A 135 15.68 5.29 2.55
CA GLY A 135 16.79 6.17 2.17
C GLY A 135 16.65 6.64 0.73
N ASP A 136 17.76 6.64 -0.01
CA ASP A 136 17.80 7.05 -1.43
C ASP A 136 17.55 5.89 -2.41
N VAL A 137 16.87 4.83 -1.95
CA VAL A 137 16.53 3.67 -2.78
C VAL A 137 15.02 3.49 -2.84
N LEU A 138 14.50 3.42 -4.06
CA LEU A 138 13.13 2.98 -4.31
C LEU A 138 13.10 1.44 -4.33
N HIS A 139 12.24 0.85 -3.51
CA HIS A 139 11.91 -0.58 -3.50
C HIS A 139 10.52 -0.77 -4.08
N VAL A 140 10.39 -1.70 -5.03
CA VAL A 140 9.12 -2.03 -5.67
C VAL A 140 8.86 -3.52 -5.51
N SER A 141 7.80 -3.89 -4.78
CA SER A 141 7.38 -5.29 -4.73
C SER A 141 6.77 -5.70 -6.06
N ASP A 142 7.26 -6.79 -6.63
CA ASP A 142 6.71 -7.38 -7.84
C ASP A 142 6.10 -8.75 -7.51
N LEU A 143 4.79 -8.76 -7.40
CA LEU A 143 4.01 -9.98 -7.10
C LEU A 143 4.18 -11.04 -8.19
N GLY A 144 4.36 -10.60 -9.43
CA GLY A 144 4.41 -11.50 -10.59
C GLY A 144 5.74 -12.22 -10.77
N THR A 145 6.84 -11.69 -10.19
CA THR A 145 8.20 -12.23 -10.38
C THR A 145 8.85 -12.73 -9.09
N ASP A 146 8.15 -12.63 -7.94
CA ASP A 146 8.70 -12.93 -6.61
C ASP A 146 9.98 -12.14 -6.28
N GLU A 147 9.99 -10.85 -6.66
CA GLU A 147 11.15 -9.98 -6.45
C GLU A 147 10.77 -8.65 -5.77
N ILE A 148 11.73 -8.09 -5.05
CA ILE A 148 11.72 -6.66 -4.72
C ILE A 148 12.71 -5.98 -5.67
N ARG A 149 12.18 -5.27 -6.66
CA ARG A 149 12.97 -4.46 -7.58
C ARG A 149 13.50 -3.23 -6.88
N ARG A 150 14.71 -2.82 -7.19
CA ARG A 150 15.39 -1.73 -6.52
C ARG A 150 15.93 -0.73 -7.53
N TYR A 151 15.80 0.56 -7.23
CA TYR A 151 16.23 1.64 -8.12
C TYR A 151 16.81 2.79 -7.33
N THR A 152 17.77 3.51 -7.94
CA THR A 152 18.17 4.84 -7.47
C THR A 152 17.05 5.86 -7.67
N LEU A 153 17.17 7.05 -7.08
CA LEU A 153 16.21 8.14 -7.30
C LEU A 153 16.26 8.71 -8.74
N THR A 154 17.29 8.35 -9.52
CA THR A 154 17.42 8.67 -10.96
C THR A 154 16.87 7.59 -11.88
N GLY A 155 16.35 6.48 -11.30
CA GLY A 155 15.76 5.37 -12.05
C GLY A 155 16.76 4.30 -12.51
N ASP A 156 18.03 4.39 -12.08
CA ASP A 156 19.03 3.36 -12.41
C ASP A 156 18.70 2.08 -11.63
N ALA A 157 18.63 0.95 -12.33
CA ALA A 157 18.33 -0.34 -11.72
C ALA A 157 19.48 -0.83 -10.83
N LEU A 158 19.15 -1.29 -9.63
CA LEU A 158 20.03 -1.98 -8.71
C LEU A 158 19.73 -3.49 -8.73
N GLU A 159 20.61 -4.31 -8.14
CA GLU A 159 20.36 -5.75 -8.05
C GLU A 159 19.04 -6.01 -7.30
N PRO A 160 18.09 -6.75 -7.90
CA PRO A 160 16.82 -7.07 -7.24
C PRO A 160 17.02 -8.08 -6.11
N VAL A 161 16.15 -8.04 -5.13
CA VAL A 161 16.07 -9.09 -4.10
C VAL A 161 15.10 -10.15 -4.58
N ARG A 162 15.57 -11.40 -4.66
CA ARG A 162 14.74 -12.57 -5.00
C ARG A 162 14.19 -13.18 -3.74
N LEU A 163 12.88 -13.33 -3.70
CA LEU A 163 12.16 -13.94 -2.59
C LEU A 163 11.81 -15.41 -2.92
N ALA A 164 11.12 -16.07 -2.00
CA ALA A 164 10.72 -17.46 -2.20
C ALA A 164 9.76 -17.60 -3.40
N PRO A 165 9.99 -18.57 -4.30
CA PRO A 165 9.14 -18.77 -5.47
C PRO A 165 7.68 -19.03 -5.07
N GLY A 166 6.75 -18.31 -5.70
CA GLY A 166 5.32 -18.40 -5.40
C GLY A 166 4.85 -17.60 -4.20
N MET A 167 5.70 -16.81 -3.57
CA MET A 167 5.35 -15.93 -2.46
C MET A 167 4.37 -14.82 -2.89
N GLY A 168 4.61 -14.23 -4.05
CA GLY A 168 3.84 -13.09 -4.53
C GLY A 168 3.92 -11.89 -3.57
N PRO A 169 5.08 -11.22 -3.45
CA PRO A 169 5.24 -10.10 -2.53
C PRO A 169 4.28 -8.96 -2.90
N ARG A 170 3.46 -8.56 -1.91
CA ARG A 170 2.46 -7.52 -2.13
C ARG A 170 2.86 -6.20 -1.51
N HIS A 171 2.85 -6.13 -0.19
CA HIS A 171 3.26 -4.95 0.57
C HIS A 171 4.40 -5.30 1.51
N LEU A 172 5.26 -4.31 1.77
CA LEU A 172 6.37 -4.41 2.69
C LEU A 172 6.48 -3.15 3.55
N VAL A 173 7.11 -3.29 4.71
CA VAL A 173 7.43 -2.17 5.60
C VAL A 173 8.84 -2.32 6.16
N PHE A 174 9.62 -1.25 6.11
CA PHE A 174 10.91 -1.14 6.79
C PHE A 174 10.69 -0.59 8.19
N THR A 175 11.42 -1.12 9.17
CA THR A 175 11.36 -0.65 10.55
C THR A 175 12.71 -0.09 11.01
N PRO A 176 12.72 0.83 12.02
CA PRO A 176 13.95 1.48 12.47
C PRO A 176 14.99 0.54 13.08
N ASP A 177 14.59 -0.68 13.49
CA ASP A 177 15.49 -1.71 14.01
C ASP A 177 16.26 -2.49 12.91
N GLY A 178 16.17 -2.04 11.65
CA GLY A 178 16.89 -2.63 10.53
C GLY A 178 16.24 -3.90 9.97
N ARG A 179 14.94 -4.05 10.15
CA ARG A 179 14.17 -5.17 9.58
C ARG A 179 13.24 -4.69 8.47
N VAL A 180 12.89 -5.61 7.58
CA VAL A 180 11.83 -5.42 6.58
C VAL A 180 10.86 -6.60 6.64
N TYR A 181 9.58 -6.30 6.65
CA TYR A 181 8.51 -7.30 6.70
C TYR A 181 7.75 -7.28 5.39
N VAL A 182 7.50 -8.46 4.82
CA VAL A 182 6.88 -8.61 3.50
C VAL A 182 5.66 -9.51 3.61
N ALA A 183 4.53 -9.03 3.13
CA ALA A 183 3.30 -9.80 2.98
C ALA A 183 3.37 -10.61 1.68
N GLY A 184 3.34 -11.94 1.77
CA GLY A 184 3.22 -12.87 0.66
C GLY A 184 1.75 -13.11 0.33
N GLU A 185 1.25 -12.47 -0.72
CA GLU A 185 -0.16 -12.60 -1.10
C GLU A 185 -0.53 -14.01 -1.55
N LEU A 186 0.37 -14.68 -2.31
CA LEU A 186 0.04 -15.93 -2.96
C LEU A 186 0.31 -17.16 -2.08
N ASP A 187 1.27 -17.09 -1.15
CA ASP A 187 1.58 -18.17 -0.22
C ASP A 187 0.97 -18.00 1.18
N GLY A 188 0.29 -16.87 1.43
CA GLY A 188 -0.42 -16.62 2.69
C GLY A 188 0.48 -16.30 3.88
N THR A 189 1.74 -15.89 3.66
CA THR A 189 2.73 -15.70 4.72
C THR A 189 3.02 -14.23 5.04
N LEU A 190 3.53 -13.99 6.25
CA LEU A 190 4.30 -12.82 6.64
C LEU A 190 5.74 -13.27 6.86
N ARG A 191 6.71 -12.56 6.26
CA ARG A 191 8.13 -12.85 6.40
C ARG A 191 8.91 -11.64 6.86
N ALA A 192 9.93 -11.89 7.66
CA ALA A 192 10.89 -10.88 8.08
C ALA A 192 12.26 -11.14 7.47
N TYR A 193 12.91 -10.06 7.08
CA TYR A 193 14.27 -10.07 6.55
C TYR A 193 15.10 -9.00 7.28
N ASP A 194 16.43 -9.17 7.36
CA ASP A 194 17.30 -8.05 7.66
C ASP A 194 17.33 -7.09 6.46
N ALA A 195 17.28 -5.78 6.72
CA ALA A 195 17.16 -4.77 5.66
C ALA A 195 18.44 -4.57 4.84
N ASP A 196 19.62 -4.90 5.39
CA ASP A 196 20.90 -4.70 4.71
C ASP A 196 21.17 -5.79 3.67
N GLY A 197 21.05 -7.05 4.09
CA GLY A 197 21.40 -8.22 3.26
C GLY A 197 20.21 -9.00 2.74
N TRP A 198 18.98 -8.67 3.17
CA TRP A 198 17.76 -9.39 2.82
C TRP A 198 17.81 -10.89 3.17
N ARG A 199 18.54 -11.24 4.23
CA ARG A 199 18.54 -12.58 4.78
C ARG A 199 17.24 -12.80 5.57
N GLU A 200 16.51 -13.84 5.22
CA GLU A 200 15.29 -14.21 5.95
C GLU A 200 15.58 -14.50 7.42
N LEU A 201 14.85 -13.88 8.32
CA LEU A 201 14.96 -14.02 9.77
C LEU A 201 13.93 -15.02 10.28
N TRP A 202 12.69 -14.89 9.82
CA TRP A 202 11.60 -15.81 10.12
C TRP A 202 10.47 -15.70 9.09
N GLN A 203 9.60 -16.71 9.07
CA GLN A 203 8.33 -16.72 8.37
C GLN A 203 7.22 -17.28 9.24
N ALA A 204 5.98 -16.80 9.04
CA ALA A 204 4.79 -17.31 9.72
C ALA A 204 3.58 -17.24 8.79
N PRO A 205 2.56 -18.11 8.95
CA PRO A 205 1.26 -17.91 8.34
C PRO A 205 0.65 -16.60 8.83
N ALA A 206 0.24 -15.74 7.89
CA ALA A 206 -0.35 -14.44 8.24
C ALA A 206 -1.69 -14.59 8.97
N SER A 207 -2.45 -15.66 8.68
CA SER A 207 -3.68 -16.02 9.40
C SER A 207 -3.60 -17.43 9.95
N ALA A 208 -4.28 -17.68 11.07
CA ALA A 208 -4.49 -19.03 11.63
C ALA A 208 -5.77 -19.69 11.09
N ALA A 209 -6.60 -18.95 10.38
CA ALA A 209 -7.84 -19.47 9.80
C ALA A 209 -7.55 -20.53 8.73
N ALA A 210 -8.38 -21.55 8.65
CA ALA A 210 -8.32 -22.53 7.58
C ALA A 210 -8.80 -21.92 6.25
N GLY A 211 -8.25 -22.39 5.14
CA GLY A 211 -8.63 -21.98 3.79
C GLY A 211 -7.61 -21.04 3.14
N VAL A 212 -8.03 -20.46 2.02
CA VAL A 212 -7.16 -19.56 1.23
C VAL A 212 -7.08 -18.21 1.93
N ASN A 213 -5.86 -17.72 2.13
CA ASN A 213 -5.56 -16.39 2.65
C ASN A 213 -4.76 -15.60 1.62
N PHE A 214 -5.18 -14.36 1.37
CA PHE A 214 -4.45 -13.39 0.54
C PHE A 214 -4.03 -12.20 1.42
N PRO A 215 -2.87 -12.26 2.12
CA PRO A 215 -2.36 -11.12 2.88
C PRO A 215 -2.36 -9.84 2.04
N ALA A 216 -2.82 -8.74 2.64
CA ALA A 216 -3.01 -7.49 1.90
C ALA A 216 -1.98 -6.43 2.31
N HIS A 217 -2.30 -5.59 3.28
CA HIS A 217 -1.42 -4.54 3.77
C HIS A 217 -0.74 -4.99 5.07
N VAL A 218 0.54 -4.65 5.20
CA VAL A 218 1.34 -4.82 6.40
C VAL A 218 1.94 -3.48 6.78
N ASP A 219 1.91 -3.15 8.06
CA ASP A 219 2.56 -1.98 8.63
C ASP A 219 3.00 -2.25 10.07
N ALA A 220 3.88 -1.39 10.60
CA ALA A 220 4.48 -1.52 11.92
C ALA A 220 4.22 -0.27 12.76
N ALA A 221 3.76 -0.46 13.99
CA ALA A 221 3.60 0.60 14.97
C ALA A 221 3.87 0.07 16.38
N ASP A 222 4.55 0.86 17.22
CA ASP A 222 4.80 0.57 18.63
C ASP A 222 5.40 -0.84 18.88
N GLY A 223 6.33 -1.26 18.01
CA GLY A 223 7.01 -2.56 18.12
C GLY A 223 6.14 -3.77 17.75
N ARG A 224 5.00 -3.54 17.12
CA ARG A 224 4.09 -4.56 16.62
C ARG A 224 3.92 -4.46 15.11
N LEU A 225 3.60 -5.61 14.51
CA LEU A 225 3.25 -5.71 13.10
C LEU A 225 1.76 -5.98 12.98
N TYR A 226 1.13 -5.30 12.07
CA TYR A 226 -0.29 -5.46 11.74
C TYR A 226 -0.38 -5.92 10.29
N ILE A 227 -1.17 -6.96 10.01
CA ILE A 227 -1.37 -7.47 8.66
C ILE A 227 -2.83 -7.85 8.42
N LEU A 228 -3.38 -7.40 7.30
CA LEU A 228 -4.72 -7.75 6.86
C LEU A 228 -4.73 -9.04 6.04
N ASN A 229 -5.75 -9.85 6.24
CA ASN A 229 -5.95 -11.14 5.62
C ASN A 229 -7.28 -11.15 4.85
N ARG A 230 -7.25 -11.18 3.52
CA ARG A 230 -8.42 -11.32 2.65
C ARG A 230 -8.76 -12.80 2.48
N GLY A 231 -10.03 -13.13 2.50
CA GLY A 231 -10.52 -14.50 2.59
C GLY A 231 -10.96 -14.80 4.03
N PRO A 232 -10.03 -14.92 5.01
CA PRO A 232 -10.38 -14.96 6.43
C PRO A 232 -11.02 -13.68 6.96
N ASN A 233 -10.76 -12.54 6.32
CA ASN A 233 -11.26 -11.21 6.69
C ASN A 233 -10.86 -10.82 8.12
N THR A 234 -9.58 -10.97 8.41
CA THR A 234 -9.01 -10.71 9.74
C THR A 234 -7.88 -9.68 9.69
N LEU A 235 -7.64 -9.07 10.85
CA LEU A 235 -6.42 -8.36 11.19
C LEU A 235 -5.60 -9.23 12.14
N SER A 236 -4.38 -9.59 11.77
CA SER A 236 -3.43 -10.28 12.64
C SER A 236 -2.40 -9.29 13.19
N VAL A 237 -1.98 -9.51 14.43
CA VAL A 237 -0.95 -8.73 15.13
C VAL A 237 0.17 -9.67 15.54
N PHE A 238 1.42 -9.27 15.25
CA PHE A 238 2.62 -10.03 15.58
C PHE A 238 3.62 -9.17 16.36
N THR A 239 4.51 -9.84 17.11
CA THR A 239 5.76 -9.23 17.57
C THR A 239 6.73 -9.07 16.41
N ALA A 240 7.79 -8.28 16.61
CA ALA A 240 8.90 -8.18 15.66
C ALA A 240 9.62 -9.52 15.41
N ASP A 241 9.52 -10.46 16.34
CA ASP A 241 10.16 -11.79 16.26
C ASP A 241 9.25 -12.89 15.70
N GLY A 242 8.03 -12.52 15.25
CA GLY A 242 7.12 -13.41 14.53
C GLY A 242 6.10 -14.15 15.41
N ASP A 243 6.03 -13.86 16.71
CA ASP A 243 5.01 -14.43 17.58
C ASP A 243 3.67 -13.73 17.32
N LYS A 244 2.63 -14.51 17.02
CA LYS A 244 1.28 -13.96 16.81
C LYS A 244 0.66 -13.59 18.16
N LEU A 245 0.37 -12.32 18.35
CA LEU A 245 -0.24 -11.77 19.57
C LEU A 245 -1.77 -11.84 19.55
N ALA A 246 -2.36 -11.59 18.38
CA ALA A 246 -3.82 -11.58 18.18
C ALA A 246 -4.18 -11.83 16.73
N GLU A 247 -5.40 -12.31 16.53
CA GLU A 247 -6.10 -12.31 15.25
C GLU A 247 -7.58 -12.07 15.51
N LEU A 248 -8.16 -11.07 14.85
CA LEU A 248 -9.54 -10.63 15.08
C LEU A 248 -10.21 -10.26 13.76
N PRO A 249 -11.56 -10.31 13.67
CA PRO A 249 -12.27 -9.86 12.47
C PRO A 249 -11.93 -8.42 12.11
N SER A 250 -11.80 -8.13 10.79
CA SER A 250 -11.50 -6.79 10.26
C SER A 250 -12.68 -5.81 10.30
N GLY A 251 -13.85 -6.25 10.76
CA GLY A 251 -15.10 -5.47 10.74
C GLY A 251 -15.93 -5.68 9.48
N GLY A 252 -15.37 -6.25 8.43
CA GLY A 252 -16.08 -6.46 7.15
C GLY A 252 -15.42 -7.49 6.26
N ASP A 253 -15.77 -7.48 4.98
CA ASP A 253 -15.30 -8.42 3.97
C ASP A 253 -14.28 -7.78 3.03
N TRP A 254 -13.20 -8.53 2.74
CA TRP A 254 -12.11 -8.19 1.85
C TRP A 254 -11.31 -6.94 2.27
N PRO A 255 -10.66 -6.98 3.47
CA PRO A 255 -9.84 -5.87 3.96
C PRO A 255 -8.61 -5.65 3.09
N ARG A 256 -8.46 -4.45 2.49
CA ARG A 256 -7.37 -4.14 1.56
C ARG A 256 -6.25 -3.33 2.16
N HIS A 257 -6.60 -2.35 2.98
CA HIS A 257 -5.66 -1.39 3.53
C HIS A 257 -6.13 -0.93 4.91
N PHE A 258 -5.19 -0.62 5.76
CA PHE A 258 -5.43 0.09 7.01
C PHE A 258 -4.43 1.23 7.17
N ALA A 259 -4.78 2.18 8.03
CA ALA A 259 -3.85 3.20 8.48
C ALA A 259 -4.04 3.45 9.98
N ILE A 260 -2.95 3.82 10.64
CA ILE A 260 -2.93 4.16 12.07
C ILE A 260 -2.73 5.65 12.23
N ALA A 261 -3.59 6.29 13.04
CA ALA A 261 -3.47 7.70 13.41
C ALA A 261 -3.70 7.84 14.92
N GLY A 262 -2.65 8.15 15.67
CA GLY A 262 -2.67 8.10 17.13
C GLY A 262 -3.08 6.70 17.61
N ASP A 263 -4.10 6.62 18.47
CA ASP A 263 -4.62 5.36 19.01
C ASP A 263 -5.73 4.74 18.15
N THR A 264 -5.94 5.20 16.92
CA THR A 264 -7.00 4.68 16.04
C THR A 264 -6.41 4.01 14.81
N LEU A 265 -6.87 2.78 14.53
CA LEU A 265 -6.58 2.04 13.31
C LEU A 265 -7.88 1.96 12.48
N TRP A 266 -7.81 2.40 11.21
CA TRP A 266 -8.93 2.39 10.27
C TRP A 266 -8.70 1.32 9.20
N ILE A 267 -9.69 0.45 8.95
CA ILE A 267 -9.61 -0.64 7.96
C ILE A 267 -10.60 -0.40 6.82
N ALA A 268 -10.12 -0.40 5.59
CA ALA A 268 -10.95 -0.40 4.38
C ALA A 268 -11.36 -1.83 4.01
N ASN A 269 -12.65 -2.14 4.16
CA ASN A 269 -13.28 -3.42 3.83
C ASN A 269 -14.03 -3.30 2.49
N GLN A 270 -13.35 -3.69 1.39
CA GLN A 270 -13.79 -3.41 0.02
C GLN A 270 -15.20 -3.93 -0.30
N ASN A 271 -15.47 -5.22 -0.02
CA ASN A 271 -16.72 -5.87 -0.42
C ASN A 271 -17.89 -5.48 0.49
N SER A 272 -17.62 -5.20 1.77
CA SER A 272 -18.62 -4.66 2.68
C SER A 272 -19.00 -3.22 2.37
N GLY A 273 -18.12 -2.48 1.70
CA GLY A 273 -18.35 -1.06 1.46
C GLY A 273 -18.23 -0.22 2.74
N THR A 274 -17.30 -0.59 3.63
CA THR A 274 -17.12 0.06 4.93
C THR A 274 -15.66 0.37 5.23
N VAL A 275 -15.44 1.45 6.00
CA VAL A 275 -14.19 1.71 6.72
C VAL A 275 -14.51 1.61 8.21
N ASP A 276 -13.88 0.67 8.90
CA ASP A 276 -14.17 0.36 10.29
C ASP A 276 -13.03 0.78 11.20
N ALA A 277 -13.36 1.39 12.36
CA ALA A 277 -12.40 1.91 13.31
C ALA A 277 -12.14 0.93 14.46
N PHE A 278 -10.86 0.82 14.82
CA PHE A 278 -10.37 0.06 15.97
C PHE A 278 -9.54 0.98 16.87
N THR A 279 -9.68 0.82 18.20
CA THR A 279 -8.77 1.49 19.13
C THR A 279 -7.56 0.63 19.44
N LEU A 280 -6.39 1.26 19.57
CA LEU A 280 -5.12 0.67 19.99
C LEU A 280 -4.75 1.03 21.46
N ALA A 281 -5.60 1.78 22.16
CA ALA A 281 -5.33 2.28 23.53
C ALA A 281 -5.02 1.15 24.55
N GLY A 282 -5.51 -0.06 24.31
CA GLY A 282 -5.20 -1.26 25.11
C GLY A 282 -3.96 -2.03 24.66
N GLY A 283 -3.23 -1.55 23.65
CA GLY A 283 -2.06 -2.21 23.06
C GLY A 283 -2.39 -3.28 22.01
N LEU A 284 -3.61 -3.80 21.96
CA LEU A 284 -4.13 -4.66 20.90
C LEU A 284 -5.38 -4.02 20.29
N PRO A 285 -5.64 -4.23 18.99
CA PRO A 285 -6.81 -3.66 18.34
C PRO A 285 -8.12 -4.15 18.97
N ALA A 286 -9.04 -3.22 19.25
CA ALA A 286 -10.39 -3.52 19.68
C ALA A 286 -11.38 -2.69 18.86
N PRO A 287 -12.51 -3.27 18.35
CA PRO A 287 -13.46 -2.53 17.55
C PRO A 287 -14.10 -1.41 18.39
N THR A 288 -14.24 -0.22 17.80
CA THR A 288 -14.90 0.94 18.44
C THR A 288 -16.40 0.95 18.19
N GLY A 289 -16.86 0.27 17.13
CA GLY A 289 -18.22 0.35 16.61
C GLY A 289 -18.44 1.52 15.64
N GLU A 290 -17.42 2.36 15.43
CA GLU A 290 -17.49 3.42 14.41
C GLU A 290 -17.22 2.84 13.03
N THR A 291 -18.11 3.15 12.08
CA THR A 291 -18.05 2.68 10.69
C THR A 291 -18.46 3.80 9.74
N ILE A 292 -17.70 3.95 8.66
CA ILE A 292 -17.99 4.90 7.57
C ILE A 292 -18.37 4.10 6.32
N ALA A 293 -19.53 4.38 5.73
CA ALA A 293 -19.97 3.76 4.48
C ALA A 293 -19.25 4.39 3.28
N VAL A 294 -18.59 3.56 2.47
CA VAL A 294 -17.86 3.96 1.26
C VAL A 294 -17.97 2.85 0.23
N LYS A 295 -18.40 3.16 -0.99
CA LYS A 295 -18.48 2.16 -2.06
C LYS A 295 -17.10 1.63 -2.44
N SER A 296 -16.84 0.34 -2.22
CA SER A 296 -15.59 -0.36 -2.56
C SER A 296 -14.30 0.35 -2.07
N PRO A 297 -14.15 0.66 -0.76
CA PRO A 297 -12.97 1.33 -0.26
C PRO A 297 -11.72 0.46 -0.43
N ALA A 298 -10.61 1.08 -0.82
CA ALA A 298 -9.36 0.38 -1.13
C ALA A 298 -8.15 0.91 -0.34
N CYS A 299 -8.18 2.19 0.05
CA CYS A 299 -7.12 2.85 0.79
C CYS A 299 -7.73 3.82 1.82
N VAL A 300 -7.12 3.92 2.99
CA VAL A 300 -7.40 4.94 4.00
C VAL A 300 -6.15 5.77 4.24
N LEU A 301 -6.30 7.07 4.34
CA LEU A 301 -5.20 8.01 4.54
C LEU A 301 -5.60 9.09 5.56
N PRO A 302 -5.15 8.96 6.81
CA PRO A 302 -5.26 10.03 7.80
C PRO A 302 -4.17 11.10 7.57
N VAL A 303 -4.52 12.38 7.63
CA VAL A 303 -3.62 13.53 7.42
C VAL A 303 -3.80 14.57 8.52
#